data_a6cc7239889c1773bb67b71ab47aa1c9
#
_entry.id   a6cc7239889c1773bb67b71ab47aa1c9
#
_cell.length_a   1.000
_cell.length_b   1.000
_cell.length_c   1.000
_cell.angle_alpha   90.00
_cell.angle_beta   90.00
_cell.angle_gamma   90.00
#
_symmetry.space_group_name_H-M   'P 1'
#
loop_
_entity.id
_entity.type
_entity.pdbx_description
1 polymer ?
#
loop_
_entity_poly.entity_id
_entity_poly.type
_entity_poly.pdbx_seq_one_letter_code
_entity_poly.pdbx_strand_id
1 'polypeptide(L)'
;MNFLSIFVLIPLLMLAGLWAAQGIKAIRGVMVTGASALLIASVVLTFMYLGERSAGNTAEMLFRADTLWYAPLHISYSVGVDGISVAMLLLSAIIVFTGTFASWRLQPLTKEYFLWFTFLSIGVFGFFISIDLFTMFMFYEVALIPMYLLIGVWGSGRKEYLSLIHISEPTRLQ
;
A
#
# COMPACT_ATOMS: atom_id res chain seq x y z
N MET A 1 -14.52 2.79 13.19
CA MET A 1 -13.48 2.68 12.14
C MET A 1 -12.70 3.99 12.14
N ASN A 2 -11.38 3.92 12.25
CA ASN A 2 -10.56 5.12 12.17
C ASN A 2 -10.38 5.53 10.70
N PHE A 3 -10.23 6.84 10.44
CA PHE A 3 -10.00 7.37 9.09
C PHE A 3 -8.79 6.71 8.39
N LEU A 4 -7.73 6.37 9.14
CA LEU A 4 -6.55 5.69 8.59
C LEU A 4 -6.83 4.29 8.03
N SER A 5 -7.81 3.58 8.56
CA SER A 5 -8.18 2.26 8.04
C SER A 5 -8.73 2.31 6.60
N ILE A 6 -9.14 3.49 6.13
CA ILE A 6 -9.58 3.72 4.75
C ILE A 6 -8.44 3.40 3.76
N PHE A 7 -7.19 3.68 4.11
CA PHE A 7 -6.03 3.40 3.27
C PHE A 7 -5.75 1.91 3.03
N VAL A 8 -6.26 1.05 3.89
CA VAL A 8 -6.24 -0.41 3.68
C VAL A 8 -7.56 -0.88 3.07
N LEU A 9 -8.69 -0.29 3.46
CA LEU A 9 -10.00 -0.69 2.98
C LEU A 9 -10.21 -0.40 1.48
N ILE A 10 -9.78 0.78 0.99
CA ILE A 10 -9.92 1.12 -0.44
C ILE A 10 -9.19 0.11 -1.33
N PRO A 11 -7.90 -0.22 -1.13
CA PRO A 11 -7.23 -1.23 -1.94
C PRO A 11 -7.82 -2.63 -1.79
N LEU A 12 -8.37 -3.00 -0.63
CA LEU A 12 -9.10 -4.26 -0.46
C LEU A 12 -10.38 -4.29 -1.31
N LEU A 13 -11.13 -3.20 -1.36
CA LEU A 13 -12.30 -3.06 -2.23
C LEU A 13 -11.89 -3.07 -3.71
N MET A 14 -10.77 -2.45 -4.08
CA MET A 14 -10.21 -2.53 -5.42
C MET A 14 -9.88 -3.98 -5.79
N LEU A 15 -9.26 -4.73 -4.88
CA LEU A 15 -8.92 -6.13 -5.08
C LEU A 15 -10.18 -6.97 -5.32
N ALA A 16 -11.21 -6.81 -4.50
CA ALA A 16 -12.51 -7.47 -4.68
C ALA A 16 -13.18 -7.06 -6.01
N GLY A 17 -13.15 -5.78 -6.34
CA GLY A 17 -13.65 -5.26 -7.61
C GLY A 17 -12.91 -5.82 -8.83
N LEU A 18 -11.59 -5.93 -8.77
CA LEU A 18 -10.77 -6.53 -9.83
C LEU A 18 -11.06 -8.03 -9.98
N TRP A 19 -11.29 -8.73 -8.88
CA TRP A 19 -11.63 -10.15 -8.92
C TRP A 19 -12.95 -10.38 -9.64
N ALA A 20 -13.96 -9.55 -9.35
CA ALA A 20 -15.28 -9.59 -9.99
C ALA A 20 -15.29 -9.00 -11.41
N ALA A 21 -14.34 -8.15 -11.76
CA ALA A 21 -14.32 -7.45 -13.05
C ALA A 21 -14.09 -8.41 -14.22
N GLN A 22 -14.98 -8.32 -15.22
CA GLN A 22 -14.88 -9.03 -16.49
C GLN A 22 -14.64 -8.00 -17.61
N GLY A 23 -13.51 -8.15 -18.29
CA GLY A 23 -13.12 -7.28 -19.38
C GLY A 23 -12.25 -6.08 -18.98
N ILE A 24 -11.43 -5.65 -19.94
CA ILE A 24 -10.37 -4.65 -19.73
C ILE A 24 -10.90 -3.27 -19.31
N LYS A 25 -12.10 -2.91 -19.79
CA LYS A 25 -12.73 -1.62 -19.43
C LYS A 25 -13.13 -1.57 -17.96
N ALA A 26 -13.70 -2.68 -17.42
CA ALA A 26 -14.07 -2.79 -16.01
C ALA A 26 -12.84 -2.77 -15.12
N ILE A 27 -11.79 -3.51 -15.46
CA ILE A 27 -10.52 -3.54 -14.75
C ILE A 27 -9.90 -2.14 -14.64
N ARG A 28 -9.82 -1.44 -15.77
CA ARG A 28 -9.31 -0.06 -15.80
C ARG A 28 -10.19 0.91 -15.01
N GLY A 29 -11.52 0.75 -15.08
CA GLY A 29 -12.47 1.54 -14.28
C GLY A 29 -12.23 1.39 -12.79
N VAL A 30 -12.12 0.17 -12.28
CA VAL A 30 -11.84 -0.12 -10.86
C VAL A 30 -10.50 0.49 -10.45
N MET A 31 -9.46 0.34 -11.26
CA MET A 31 -8.13 0.90 -10.96
C MET A 31 -8.13 2.42 -10.88
N VAL A 32 -8.73 3.09 -11.86
CA VAL A 32 -8.77 4.57 -11.88
C VAL A 32 -9.60 5.11 -10.72
N THR A 33 -10.79 4.57 -10.48
CA THR A 33 -11.65 5.02 -9.37
C THR A 33 -11.00 4.80 -8.01
N GLY A 34 -10.41 3.64 -7.79
CA GLY A 34 -9.72 3.32 -6.54
C GLY A 34 -8.45 4.14 -6.33
N ALA A 35 -7.60 4.28 -7.35
CA ALA A 35 -6.39 5.10 -7.27
C ALA A 35 -6.72 6.59 -7.04
N SER A 36 -7.77 7.10 -7.68
CA SER A 36 -8.26 8.47 -7.45
C SER A 36 -8.80 8.65 -6.03
N ALA A 37 -9.53 7.66 -5.51
CA ALA A 37 -10.03 7.69 -4.13
C ALA A 37 -8.89 7.69 -3.11
N LEU A 38 -7.84 6.88 -3.32
CA LEU A 38 -6.64 6.88 -2.48
C LEU A 38 -5.91 8.22 -2.52
N LEU A 39 -5.78 8.81 -3.71
CA LEU A 39 -5.14 10.12 -3.86
C LEU A 39 -5.92 11.22 -3.13
N ILE A 40 -7.24 11.25 -3.30
CA ILE A 40 -8.12 12.20 -2.58
C ILE A 40 -8.00 11.99 -1.07
N ALA A 41 -8.08 10.75 -0.60
CA ALA A 41 -7.96 10.43 0.82
C ALA A 41 -6.61 10.90 1.41
N SER A 42 -5.50 10.72 0.67
CA SER A 42 -4.18 11.16 1.12
C SER A 42 -4.03 12.67 1.15
N VAL A 43 -4.60 13.37 0.19
CA VAL A 43 -4.65 14.84 0.19
C VAL A 43 -5.48 15.36 1.36
N VAL A 44 -6.67 14.79 1.60
CA VAL A 44 -7.51 15.15 2.74
C VAL A 44 -6.78 14.90 4.06
N LEU A 45 -6.12 13.74 4.22
CA LEU A 45 -5.31 13.45 5.40
C LEU A 45 -4.21 14.49 5.61
N THR A 46 -3.53 14.91 4.54
CA THR A 46 -2.49 15.93 4.61
C THR A 46 -3.04 17.26 5.12
N PHE A 47 -4.18 17.70 4.61
CA PHE A 47 -4.83 18.93 5.09
C PHE A 47 -5.31 18.80 6.55
N MET A 48 -5.90 17.68 6.94
CA MET A 48 -6.30 17.43 8.33
C MET A 48 -5.08 17.43 9.25
N TYR A 49 -3.98 16.79 8.85
CA TYR A 49 -2.75 16.77 9.63
C TYR A 49 -2.16 18.19 9.83
N LEU A 50 -2.08 18.98 8.77
CA LEU A 50 -1.61 20.35 8.83
C LEU A 50 -2.54 21.23 9.68
N GLY A 51 -3.85 21.03 9.59
CA GLY A 51 -4.84 21.71 10.43
C GLY A 51 -4.63 21.44 11.92
N GLU A 52 -4.44 20.19 12.32
CA GLU A 52 -4.15 19.81 13.71
C GLU A 52 -2.84 20.41 14.20
N ARG A 53 -1.80 20.41 13.37
CA ARG A 53 -0.52 21.03 13.71
C ARG A 53 -0.61 22.54 13.86
N SER A 54 -1.36 23.21 12.99
CA SER A 54 -1.57 24.65 13.07
C SER A 54 -2.44 25.07 14.28
N ALA A 55 -3.32 24.19 14.75
CA ALA A 55 -4.11 24.36 15.97
C ALA A 55 -3.28 24.18 17.26
N GLY A 56 -1.98 23.84 17.14
CA GLY A 56 -1.07 23.70 18.28
C GLY A 56 -1.00 22.28 18.87
N ASN A 57 -1.54 21.28 18.18
CA ASN A 57 -1.43 19.89 18.61
C ASN A 57 0.01 19.37 18.39
N THR A 58 0.75 19.15 19.49
CA THR A 58 2.15 18.71 19.47
C THR A 58 2.32 17.21 19.68
N ALA A 59 1.23 16.44 19.68
CA ALA A 59 1.31 14.98 19.83
C ALA A 59 2.22 14.37 18.75
N GLU A 60 3.06 13.41 19.13
CA GLU A 60 3.96 12.71 18.22
C GLU A 60 3.20 11.98 17.12
N MET A 61 2.13 11.27 17.49
CA MET A 61 1.26 10.54 16.57
C MET A 61 -0.15 11.11 16.61
N LEU A 62 -0.69 11.47 15.44
CA LEU A 62 -2.06 11.91 15.27
C LEU A 62 -2.95 10.78 14.74
N PHE A 63 -4.26 10.91 14.97
CA PHE A 63 -5.28 9.95 14.53
C PHE A 63 -5.05 8.52 15.01
N ARG A 64 -4.40 8.36 16.18
CA ARG A 64 -4.09 7.06 16.75
C ARG A 64 -5.35 6.25 17.05
N ALA A 65 -5.32 4.98 16.69
CA ALA A 65 -6.30 3.98 17.10
C ALA A 65 -5.60 2.66 17.41
N ASP A 66 -5.95 2.11 18.55
CA ASP A 66 -5.43 0.83 19.01
C ASP A 66 -6.60 -0.15 19.11
N THR A 67 -6.49 -1.29 18.44
CA THR A 67 -7.46 -2.38 18.51
C THR A 67 -6.74 -3.67 18.88
N LEU A 68 -7.07 -4.21 20.05
CA LEU A 68 -6.47 -5.46 20.50
C LEU A 68 -6.93 -6.61 19.58
N TRP A 69 -5.99 -7.24 18.89
CA TRP A 69 -6.27 -8.35 17.99
C TRP A 69 -6.13 -9.70 18.68
N TYR A 70 -5.04 -9.90 19.44
CA TYR A 70 -4.80 -11.15 20.16
C TYR A 70 -4.27 -10.88 21.56
N ALA A 71 -5.15 -11.02 22.55
CA ALA A 71 -4.88 -10.71 23.95
C ALA A 71 -3.73 -11.52 24.59
N PRO A 72 -3.58 -12.85 24.35
CA PRO A 72 -2.55 -13.64 25.01
C PRO A 72 -1.11 -13.23 24.67
N LEU A 73 -0.87 -12.64 23.49
CA LEU A 73 0.44 -12.16 23.06
C LEU A 73 0.52 -10.62 23.02
N HIS A 74 -0.48 -9.92 23.55
CA HIS A 74 -0.58 -8.45 23.51
C HIS A 74 -0.40 -7.87 22.08
N ILE A 75 -0.83 -8.62 21.06
CA ILE A 75 -0.78 -8.15 19.68
C ILE A 75 -1.96 -7.22 19.46
N SER A 76 -1.67 -5.97 19.15
CA SER A 76 -2.68 -4.95 18.83
C SER A 76 -2.45 -4.40 17.43
N TYR A 77 -3.55 -4.18 16.72
CA TYR A 77 -3.53 -3.39 15.49
C TYR A 77 -3.52 -1.92 15.88
N SER A 78 -2.33 -1.32 15.92
CA SER A 78 -2.13 0.06 16.30
C SER A 78 -1.79 0.89 15.06
N VAL A 79 -2.62 1.87 14.76
CA VAL A 79 -2.44 2.77 13.62
C VAL A 79 -2.37 4.22 14.07
N GLY A 80 -1.56 5.00 13.37
CA GLY A 80 -1.41 6.44 13.57
C GLY A 80 -0.46 7.01 12.53
N VAL A 81 -0.40 8.33 12.45
CA VAL A 81 0.48 9.00 11.49
C VAL A 81 1.27 10.12 12.15
N ASP A 82 2.50 10.25 11.71
CA ASP A 82 3.37 11.39 11.94
C ASP A 82 3.57 12.18 10.65
N GLY A 83 4.38 13.23 10.68
CA GLY A 83 4.64 14.05 9.50
C GLY A 83 5.30 13.29 8.36
N ILE A 84 6.18 12.32 8.68
CA ILE A 84 6.86 11.49 7.68
C ILE A 84 5.87 10.51 7.06
N SER A 85 5.05 9.85 7.87
CA SER A 85 4.04 8.90 7.40
C SER A 85 3.03 9.57 6.46
N VAL A 86 2.56 10.78 6.78
CA VAL A 86 1.63 11.53 5.91
C VAL A 86 2.27 11.83 4.57
N ALA A 87 3.54 12.29 4.55
CA ALA A 87 4.25 12.55 3.30
C ALA A 87 4.45 11.26 2.46
N MET A 88 4.78 10.15 3.11
CA MET A 88 4.96 8.85 2.45
C MET A 88 3.64 8.28 1.92
N LEU A 89 2.53 8.44 2.65
CA LEU A 89 1.19 8.08 2.19
C LEU A 89 0.79 8.88 0.95
N LEU A 90 1.02 10.18 0.95
CA LEU A 90 0.76 11.04 -0.20
C LEU A 90 1.61 10.63 -1.42
N LEU A 91 2.91 10.41 -1.22
CA LEU A 91 3.81 9.94 -2.26
C LEU A 91 3.36 8.59 -2.82
N SER A 92 3.00 7.64 -1.96
CA SER A 92 2.52 6.31 -2.36
C SER A 92 1.22 6.41 -3.16
N ALA A 93 0.30 7.29 -2.77
CA ALA A 93 -0.94 7.52 -3.51
C ALA A 93 -0.69 8.11 -4.92
N ILE A 94 0.27 9.05 -5.05
CA ILE A 94 0.70 9.59 -6.34
C ILE A 94 1.31 8.47 -7.20
N ILE A 95 2.16 7.61 -6.63
CA ILE A 95 2.78 6.50 -7.35
C ILE A 95 1.72 5.50 -7.82
N VAL A 96 0.74 5.14 -6.98
CA VAL A 96 -0.34 4.22 -7.36
C VAL A 96 -1.20 4.81 -8.47
N PHE A 97 -1.51 6.10 -8.38
CA PHE A 97 -2.29 6.82 -9.40
C PHE A 97 -1.53 6.88 -10.73
N THR A 98 -0.30 7.38 -10.74
CA THR A 98 0.53 7.48 -11.95
C THR A 98 0.89 6.11 -12.52
N GLY A 99 1.17 5.12 -11.67
CA GLY A 99 1.46 3.74 -12.06
C GLY A 99 0.28 3.07 -12.76
N THR A 100 -0.96 3.38 -12.35
CA THR A 100 -2.16 2.90 -13.04
C THR A 100 -2.21 3.38 -14.50
N PHE A 101 -1.87 4.65 -14.75
CA PHE A 101 -1.84 5.19 -16.11
C PHE A 101 -0.60 4.75 -16.89
N ALA A 102 0.55 4.66 -16.26
CA ALA A 102 1.77 4.17 -16.88
C ALA A 102 1.60 2.73 -17.40
N SER A 103 0.87 1.90 -16.67
CA SER A 103 0.61 0.50 -16.99
C SER A 103 -0.64 0.30 -17.87
N TRP A 104 -1.23 1.38 -18.43
CA TRP A 104 -2.49 1.34 -19.17
C TRP A 104 -2.49 0.38 -20.36
N ARG A 105 -1.35 0.27 -21.04
CA ARG A 105 -1.19 -0.54 -22.26
C ARG A 105 -0.41 -1.84 -22.03
N LEU A 106 -0.17 -2.21 -20.78
CA LEU A 106 0.60 -3.38 -20.46
C LEU A 106 -0.09 -4.66 -20.95
N GLN A 107 0.62 -5.50 -21.68
CA GLN A 107 0.22 -6.82 -22.15
C GLN A 107 1.44 -7.76 -22.07
N PRO A 108 1.29 -9.06 -21.85
CA PRO A 108 0.08 -9.83 -21.51
C PRO A 108 -0.27 -9.79 -20.02
N LEU A 109 -1.38 -10.47 -19.63
CA LEU A 109 -1.78 -10.67 -18.24
C LEU A 109 -2.10 -9.36 -17.47
N THR A 110 -2.85 -8.46 -18.12
CA THR A 110 -3.17 -7.13 -17.56
C THR A 110 -3.94 -7.22 -16.23
N LYS A 111 -4.87 -8.19 -16.10
CA LYS A 111 -5.66 -8.38 -14.87
C LYS A 111 -4.78 -8.79 -13.70
N GLU A 112 -3.93 -9.76 -13.93
CA GLU A 112 -2.98 -10.29 -12.95
C GLU A 112 -2.00 -9.21 -12.49
N TYR A 113 -1.50 -8.39 -13.43
CA TYR A 113 -0.66 -7.24 -13.07
C TYR A 113 -1.36 -6.30 -12.10
N PHE A 114 -2.58 -5.86 -12.41
CA PHE A 114 -3.32 -4.94 -11.55
C PHE A 114 -3.73 -5.57 -10.22
N LEU A 115 -4.00 -6.87 -10.17
CA LEU A 115 -4.24 -7.59 -8.92
C LEU A 115 -3.00 -7.51 -8.01
N TRP A 116 -1.82 -7.87 -8.53
CA TRP A 116 -0.58 -7.81 -7.76
C TRP A 116 -0.16 -6.40 -7.41
N PHE A 117 -0.39 -5.44 -8.31
CA PHE A 117 -0.12 -4.03 -8.05
C PHE A 117 -1.02 -3.46 -6.94
N THR A 118 -2.30 -3.83 -6.92
CA THR A 118 -3.22 -3.45 -5.84
C THR A 118 -2.85 -4.14 -4.53
N PHE A 119 -2.46 -5.41 -4.58
CA PHE A 119 -2.01 -6.15 -3.40
C PHE A 119 -0.73 -5.54 -2.81
N LEU A 120 0.21 -5.12 -3.65
CA LEU A 120 1.38 -4.35 -3.22
C LEU A 120 0.99 -3.05 -2.51
N SER A 121 0.01 -2.33 -3.04
CA SER A 121 -0.45 -1.07 -2.42
C SER A 121 -1.06 -1.29 -1.04
N ILE A 122 -1.77 -2.40 -0.77
CA ILE A 122 -2.25 -2.76 0.57
C ILE A 122 -1.08 -2.84 1.56
N GLY A 123 -0.02 -3.55 1.19
CA GLY A 123 1.16 -3.68 2.03
C GLY A 123 1.83 -2.34 2.31
N VAL A 124 2.02 -1.52 1.28
CA VAL A 124 2.68 -0.20 1.40
C VAL A 124 1.87 0.77 2.27
N PHE A 125 0.58 0.92 2.02
CA PHE A 125 -0.27 1.80 2.84
C PHE A 125 -0.39 1.29 4.27
N GLY A 126 -0.58 -0.01 4.45
CA GLY A 126 -0.63 -0.64 5.77
C GLY A 126 0.66 -0.43 6.56
N PHE A 127 1.82 -0.53 5.91
CA PHE A 127 3.12 -0.27 6.52
C PHE A 127 3.23 1.16 7.06
N PHE A 128 2.87 2.17 6.26
CA PHE A 128 3.02 3.57 6.66
C PHE A 128 2.03 4.05 7.71
N ILE A 129 0.89 3.39 7.90
CA ILE A 129 -0.06 3.73 8.97
C ILE A 129 0.19 2.94 10.26
N SER A 130 1.02 1.90 10.24
CA SER A 130 1.27 1.05 11.40
C SER A 130 2.22 1.73 12.38
N ILE A 131 1.88 1.69 13.67
CA ILE A 131 2.75 2.14 14.77
C ILE A 131 3.47 0.95 15.39
N ASP A 132 2.77 -0.18 15.50
CA ASP A 132 3.30 -1.38 16.11
C ASP A 132 4.25 -2.12 15.17
N LEU A 133 5.41 -2.54 15.69
CA LEU A 133 6.45 -3.23 14.93
C LEU A 133 5.95 -4.53 14.30
N PHE A 134 5.11 -5.28 15.00
CA PHE A 134 4.54 -6.53 14.49
C PHE A 134 3.63 -6.28 13.29
N THR A 135 2.71 -5.33 13.41
CA THR A 135 1.79 -4.95 12.33
C THR A 135 2.54 -4.37 11.13
N MET A 136 3.55 -3.54 11.38
CA MET A 136 4.41 -2.97 10.36
C MET A 136 5.16 -4.07 9.57
N PHE A 137 5.77 -5.04 10.30
CA PHE A 137 6.46 -6.16 9.67
C PHE A 137 5.50 -7.03 8.87
N MET A 138 4.30 -7.29 9.37
CA MET A 138 3.28 -8.06 8.65
C MET A 138 2.89 -7.41 7.31
N PHE A 139 2.66 -6.09 7.29
CA PHE A 139 2.37 -5.38 6.05
C PHE A 139 3.57 -5.30 5.11
N TYR A 140 4.79 -5.23 5.64
CA TYR A 140 6.01 -5.31 4.86
C TYR A 140 6.11 -6.66 4.12
N GLU A 141 5.88 -7.78 4.80
CA GLU A 141 5.86 -9.11 4.18
C GLU A 141 4.77 -9.23 3.11
N VAL A 142 3.58 -8.66 3.36
CA VAL A 142 2.49 -8.61 2.38
C VAL A 142 2.90 -7.83 1.13
N ALA A 143 3.77 -6.82 1.23
CA ALA A 143 4.27 -6.06 0.08
C ALA A 143 5.36 -6.80 -0.70
N LEU A 144 6.20 -7.61 -0.04
CA LEU A 144 7.32 -8.30 -0.69
C LEU A 144 6.88 -9.31 -1.74
N ILE A 145 5.86 -10.12 -1.46
CA ILE A 145 5.38 -11.16 -2.38
C ILE A 145 4.94 -10.58 -3.72
N PRO A 146 4.03 -9.60 -3.79
CA PRO A 146 3.64 -9.00 -5.06
C PRO A 146 4.77 -8.26 -5.75
N MET A 147 5.67 -7.61 -5.00
CA MET A 147 6.85 -6.95 -5.57
C MET A 147 7.73 -7.94 -6.32
N TYR A 148 8.02 -9.09 -5.70
CA TYR A 148 8.80 -10.16 -6.35
C TYR A 148 8.14 -10.66 -7.64
N LEU A 149 6.82 -10.89 -7.61
CA LEU A 149 6.08 -11.37 -8.77
C LEU A 149 5.99 -10.32 -9.89
N LEU A 150 5.76 -9.05 -9.54
CA LEU A 150 5.73 -7.97 -10.52
C LEU A 150 7.08 -7.81 -11.25
N ILE A 151 8.19 -7.87 -10.53
CA ILE A 151 9.52 -7.82 -11.13
C ILE A 151 9.80 -9.07 -11.97
N GLY A 152 9.46 -10.24 -11.47
CA GLY A 152 9.73 -11.52 -12.14
C GLY A 152 8.96 -11.70 -13.45
N VAL A 153 7.70 -11.29 -13.51
CA VAL A 153 6.81 -11.51 -14.67
C VAL A 153 6.88 -10.34 -15.64
N TRP A 154 6.80 -9.09 -15.15
CA TRP A 154 6.67 -7.88 -15.99
C TRP A 154 7.93 -7.01 -16.02
N GLY A 155 8.95 -7.32 -15.22
CA GLY A 155 10.21 -6.58 -15.25
C GLY A 155 10.89 -6.63 -16.61
N SER A 156 11.50 -5.53 -17.02
CA SER A 156 12.35 -5.44 -18.22
C SER A 156 13.81 -5.68 -17.85
N GLY A 157 14.53 -6.50 -18.62
CA GLY A 157 15.95 -6.79 -18.41
C GLY A 157 16.22 -8.20 -17.85
N ARG A 158 17.37 -8.38 -17.18
CA ARG A 158 17.77 -9.68 -16.59
C ARG A 158 16.97 -9.93 -15.29
N LYS A 159 15.74 -10.35 -15.45
CA LYS A 159 14.76 -10.62 -14.38
C LYS A 159 15.29 -11.57 -13.30
N GLU A 160 16.08 -12.55 -13.71
CA GLU A 160 16.67 -13.57 -12.83
C GLU A 160 17.64 -12.97 -11.80
N TYR A 161 18.39 -11.93 -12.18
CA TYR A 161 19.33 -11.27 -11.27
C TYR A 161 18.64 -10.39 -10.22
N LEU A 162 17.56 -9.68 -10.59
CA LEU A 162 16.84 -8.81 -9.66
C LEU A 162 16.06 -9.60 -8.61
N SER A 163 15.49 -10.75 -8.99
CA SER A 163 14.79 -11.63 -8.06
C SER A 163 15.76 -12.38 -7.12
N LEU A 164 16.95 -12.73 -7.61
CA LEU A 164 17.97 -13.44 -6.83
C LEU A 164 18.72 -12.53 -5.85
N ILE A 165 18.92 -11.26 -6.16
CA ILE A 165 19.60 -10.31 -5.27
C ILE A 165 18.81 -10.13 -3.97
N HIS A 166 17.48 -10.03 -4.00
CA HIS A 166 16.67 -9.92 -2.79
C HIS A 166 16.56 -11.21 -1.97
N ILE A 167 16.78 -12.38 -2.56
CA ILE A 167 16.68 -13.68 -1.86
C ILE A 167 18.04 -14.25 -1.45
N SER A 168 19.13 -13.91 -2.16
CA SER A 168 20.41 -14.57 -2.02
C SER A 168 21.52 -13.76 -1.33
N GLU A 169 21.27 -12.53 -0.91
CA GLU A 169 22.29 -11.76 -0.16
C GLU A 169 22.74 -12.42 1.16
N PRO A 170 21.92 -13.20 1.91
CA PRO A 170 22.42 -13.88 3.09
C PRO A 170 23.37 -15.06 2.82
N THR A 171 23.39 -15.59 1.62
CA THR A 171 24.12 -16.85 1.31
C THR A 171 25.49 -16.63 0.64
N ARG A 172 25.93 -15.42 0.41
CA ARG A 172 27.20 -15.11 -0.28
C ARG A 172 28.35 -14.70 0.62
N LEU A 173 28.20 -14.88 1.94
CA LEU A 173 29.27 -14.73 2.94
C LEU A 173 29.69 -16.11 3.47
N GLN A 174 30.01 -17.03 2.59
CA GLN A 174 30.86 -18.21 2.89
C GLN A 174 31.86 -18.43 1.77
#